data_111f81c05a1cc0804a83bdf501dfb304
#
_entry.id   111f81c05a1cc0804a83bdf501dfb304
#
_cell.length_a   1.000
_cell.length_b   1.000
_cell.length_c   1.000
_cell.angle_alpha   90.00
_cell.angle_beta   90.00
_cell.angle_gamma   90.00
#
_symmetry.space_group_name_H-M   'P 1'
#
loop_
_entity.id
_entity.type
_entity.pdbx_description
1 polymer ?
#
loop_
_entity_poly.entity_id
_entity_poly.type
_entity_poly.pdbx_seq_one_letter_code
_entity_poly.pdbx_strand_id
1 'polypeptide(L)'
;MKKALIIVVLALMATVTAHAAGDIVGKWKTIDDGTGEVKSIVEITKKGGKLYGTIVQLFNEDPNYDPLCTECKDHLKGKKIKGMQIIDGLTLDDGQWVGDDGILDPDNGKYYDVKIWVDKEDDSKLNVRGYIGFLYRTQTWIREK
;
A
#
# COMPACT_ATOMS: atom_id res chain seq x y z
N MET A 1 61.13 37.45 -2.89
CA MET A 1 60.06 36.78 -3.65
C MET A 1 59.21 35.92 -2.71
N LYS A 2 57.99 36.33 -2.48
CA LYS A 2 57.08 35.57 -1.64
C LYS A 2 56.30 34.59 -2.53
N LYS A 3 56.53 33.29 -2.37
CA LYS A 3 55.75 32.26 -3.03
C LYS A 3 54.43 32.06 -2.26
N ALA A 4 53.31 32.48 -2.85
CA ALA A 4 52.00 32.23 -2.29
C ALA A 4 51.64 30.76 -2.52
N LEU A 5 51.46 30.01 -1.44
CA LEU A 5 50.98 28.63 -1.45
C LEU A 5 49.46 28.69 -1.54
N ILE A 6 48.93 28.37 -2.72
CA ILE A 6 47.49 28.24 -2.91
C ILE A 6 47.09 26.86 -2.38
N ILE A 7 46.45 26.83 -1.24
CA ILE A 7 45.83 25.61 -0.69
C ILE A 7 44.46 25.47 -1.38
N VAL A 8 44.33 24.56 -2.33
CA VAL A 8 43.07 24.17 -2.90
C VAL A 8 42.40 23.22 -1.91
N VAL A 9 41.45 23.75 -1.13
CA VAL A 9 40.57 22.92 -0.30
C VAL A 9 39.53 22.31 -1.23
N LEU A 10 39.73 21.02 -1.55
CA LEU A 10 38.74 20.23 -2.27
C LEU A 10 37.61 19.89 -1.26
N ALA A 11 36.53 20.68 -1.29
CA ALA A 11 35.33 20.35 -0.54
C ALA A 11 34.66 19.13 -1.18
N LEU A 12 34.83 17.97 -0.52
CA LEU A 12 34.13 16.75 -0.88
C LEU A 12 32.64 16.94 -0.49
N MET A 13 31.83 17.42 -1.44
CA MET A 13 30.37 17.44 -1.27
C MET A 13 29.88 16.00 -1.36
N ALA A 14 29.65 15.40 -0.20
CA ALA A 14 28.88 14.16 -0.10
C ALA A 14 27.45 14.48 -0.55
N THR A 15 27.11 14.12 -1.79
CA THR A 15 25.73 14.15 -2.24
C THR A 15 24.98 13.04 -1.51
N VAL A 16 24.25 13.43 -0.47
CA VAL A 16 23.27 12.54 0.14
C VAL A 16 22.14 12.38 -0.89
N THR A 17 22.14 11.28 -1.63
CA THR A 17 21.00 10.90 -2.45
C THR A 17 19.89 10.51 -1.49
N ALA A 18 18.96 11.44 -1.21
CA ALA A 18 17.71 11.12 -0.58
C ALA A 18 16.98 10.16 -1.55
N HIS A 19 16.87 8.88 -1.20
CA HIS A 19 15.99 7.97 -1.89
C HIS A 19 14.57 8.49 -1.67
N ALA A 20 13.97 9.05 -2.72
CA ALA A 20 12.54 9.33 -2.71
C ALA A 20 11.83 8.00 -2.44
N ALA A 21 10.93 7.97 -1.44
CA ALA A 21 10.05 6.83 -1.23
C ALA A 21 9.37 6.51 -2.57
N GLY A 22 9.40 5.25 -3.01
CA GLY A 22 8.80 4.81 -4.26
C GLY A 22 7.34 5.25 -4.35
N ASP A 23 6.81 5.46 -5.54
CA ASP A 23 5.42 5.85 -5.73
C ASP A 23 4.49 4.74 -5.25
N ILE A 24 3.52 5.07 -4.41
CA ILE A 24 2.52 4.14 -3.91
C ILE A 24 1.52 3.72 -4.99
N VAL A 25 1.32 4.54 -6.01
CA VAL A 25 0.43 4.25 -7.14
C VAL A 25 0.96 3.06 -7.94
N GLY A 26 0.07 2.14 -8.27
CA GLY A 26 0.40 0.94 -9.02
C GLY A 26 -0.32 -0.29 -8.50
N LYS A 27 0.13 -1.46 -8.93
CA LYS A 27 -0.46 -2.74 -8.56
C LYS A 27 0.36 -3.45 -7.51
N TRP A 28 -0.33 -4.01 -6.52
CA TRP A 28 0.27 -4.66 -5.37
C TRP A 28 -0.35 -6.02 -5.13
N LYS A 29 0.48 -7.05 -4.99
CA LYS A 29 0.07 -8.40 -4.62
C LYS A 29 -0.21 -8.44 -3.12
N THR A 30 -1.41 -8.84 -2.74
CA THR A 30 -1.72 -9.15 -1.35
C THR A 30 -1.30 -10.58 -1.05
N ILE A 31 -0.80 -10.81 0.15
CA ILE A 31 -0.28 -12.11 0.58
C ILE A 31 -1.20 -12.65 1.67
N ASP A 32 -1.60 -13.91 1.53
CA ASP A 32 -2.34 -14.61 2.58
C ASP A 32 -1.42 -14.87 3.77
N ASP A 33 -1.81 -14.41 4.95
CA ASP A 33 -0.98 -14.51 6.15
C ASP A 33 -0.85 -15.95 6.68
N GLY A 34 -1.81 -16.80 6.35
CA GLY A 34 -1.79 -18.20 6.77
C GLY A 34 -0.94 -19.09 5.88
N THR A 35 -0.95 -18.84 4.57
CA THR A 35 -0.28 -19.69 3.56
C THR A 35 0.97 -19.07 2.95
N GLY A 36 1.11 -17.73 2.99
CA GLY A 36 2.16 -16.99 2.31
C GLY A 36 1.97 -16.87 0.80
N GLU A 37 0.84 -17.33 0.27
CA GLU A 37 0.53 -17.29 -1.16
C GLU A 37 -0.07 -15.94 -1.57
N VAL A 38 0.07 -15.60 -2.86
CA VAL A 38 -0.58 -14.42 -3.43
C VAL A 38 -2.08 -14.65 -3.48
N LYS A 39 -2.85 -13.78 -2.86
CA LYS A 39 -4.30 -13.86 -2.77
C LYS A 39 -5.01 -13.01 -3.82
N SER A 40 -4.52 -11.80 -4.04
CA SER A 40 -5.12 -10.85 -4.98
C SER A 40 -4.11 -9.83 -5.48
N ILE A 41 -4.51 -9.06 -6.49
CA ILE A 41 -3.84 -7.81 -6.88
C ILE A 41 -4.78 -6.66 -6.59
N VAL A 42 -4.28 -5.67 -5.86
CA VAL A 42 -4.93 -4.39 -5.60
C VAL A 42 -4.24 -3.31 -6.42
N GLU A 43 -5.01 -2.59 -7.21
CA GLU A 43 -4.55 -1.40 -7.92
C GLU A 43 -4.81 -0.17 -7.08
N ILE A 44 -3.74 0.54 -6.74
CA ILE A 44 -3.79 1.79 -5.97
C ILE A 44 -3.70 2.97 -6.93
N THR A 45 -4.64 3.91 -6.78
CA THR A 45 -4.75 5.13 -7.56
C THR A 45 -4.89 6.35 -6.66
N LYS A 46 -4.52 7.51 -7.18
CA LYS A 46 -4.76 8.82 -6.53
C LYS A 46 -5.78 9.60 -7.32
N LYS A 47 -6.72 10.22 -6.62
CA LYS A 47 -7.70 11.12 -7.20
C LYS A 47 -8.05 12.23 -6.20
N GLY A 48 -7.89 13.48 -6.62
CA GLY A 48 -8.23 14.64 -5.76
C GLY A 48 -7.42 14.67 -4.46
N GLY A 49 -6.15 14.25 -4.47
CA GLY A 49 -5.29 14.20 -3.28
C GLY A 49 -5.59 13.06 -2.32
N LYS A 50 -6.47 12.14 -2.69
CA LYS A 50 -6.85 10.97 -1.91
C LYS A 50 -6.41 9.67 -2.57
N LEU A 51 -6.20 8.64 -1.76
CA LEU A 51 -5.79 7.31 -2.19
C LEU A 51 -6.97 6.36 -2.21
N TYR A 52 -7.06 5.57 -3.28
CA TYR A 52 -8.06 4.53 -3.49
C TYR A 52 -7.40 3.23 -3.90
N GLY A 53 -8.03 2.10 -3.59
CA GLY A 53 -7.53 0.80 -3.99
C GLY A 53 -8.65 -0.14 -4.37
N THR A 54 -8.48 -0.84 -5.50
CA THR A 54 -9.48 -1.74 -6.08
C THR A 54 -8.85 -3.11 -6.31
N ILE A 55 -9.56 -4.18 -5.93
CA ILE A 55 -9.15 -5.54 -6.26
C ILE A 55 -9.38 -5.76 -7.76
N VAL A 56 -8.29 -5.93 -8.52
CA VAL A 56 -8.36 -6.12 -9.97
C VAL A 56 -8.16 -7.56 -10.41
N GLN A 57 -7.61 -8.41 -9.53
CA GLN A 57 -7.38 -9.82 -9.79
C GLN A 57 -7.44 -10.63 -8.51
N LEU A 58 -7.99 -11.84 -8.59
CA LEU A 58 -8.00 -12.85 -7.53
C LEU A 58 -7.24 -14.08 -7.99
N PHE A 59 -6.56 -14.75 -7.07
CA PHE A 59 -5.86 -16.01 -7.32
C PHE A 59 -6.53 -17.13 -6.54
N ASN A 60 -6.80 -18.24 -7.23
CA ASN A 60 -7.36 -19.45 -6.66
C ASN A 60 -7.03 -20.63 -7.57
N GLU A 61 -6.99 -21.83 -7.03
CA GLU A 61 -6.77 -23.07 -7.81
C GLU A 61 -7.93 -23.35 -8.78
N ASP A 62 -9.16 -22.96 -8.40
CA ASP A 62 -10.33 -23.06 -9.25
C ASP A 62 -10.32 -21.92 -10.29
N PRO A 63 -10.22 -22.21 -11.62
CA PRO A 63 -10.24 -21.18 -12.66
C PRO A 63 -11.58 -20.44 -12.76
N ASN A 64 -12.66 -21.00 -12.20
CA ASN A 64 -13.99 -20.38 -12.15
C ASN A 64 -14.26 -19.62 -10.86
N TYR A 65 -13.23 -19.43 -10.01
CA TYR A 65 -13.36 -18.72 -8.75
C TYR A 65 -13.76 -17.25 -8.96
N ASP A 66 -14.99 -16.93 -8.61
CA ASP A 66 -15.57 -15.60 -8.74
C ASP A 66 -16.49 -15.31 -7.52
N PRO A 67 -15.88 -15.11 -6.35
CA PRO A 67 -16.62 -14.99 -5.10
C PRO A 67 -17.40 -13.69 -5.01
N LEU A 68 -18.52 -13.77 -4.30
CA LEU A 68 -19.34 -12.63 -3.92
C LEU A 68 -19.04 -12.25 -2.46
N CYS A 69 -19.14 -10.98 -2.13
CA CYS A 69 -19.01 -10.52 -0.75
C CYS A 69 -20.29 -10.78 0.04
N THR A 70 -20.43 -11.98 0.59
CA THR A 70 -21.61 -12.37 1.37
C THR A 70 -21.65 -11.71 2.75
N GLU A 71 -20.48 -11.38 3.31
CA GLU A 71 -20.34 -10.74 4.61
C GLU A 71 -20.38 -9.20 4.55
N CYS A 72 -20.27 -8.62 3.35
CA CYS A 72 -20.41 -7.18 3.17
C CYS A 72 -21.81 -6.68 3.54
N LYS A 73 -21.89 -5.40 3.86
CA LYS A 73 -23.15 -4.73 4.22
C LYS A 73 -23.58 -3.77 3.12
N ASP A 74 -24.83 -3.31 3.21
CA ASP A 74 -25.41 -2.28 2.34
C ASP A 74 -25.26 -2.60 0.85
N HIS A 75 -24.82 -1.64 0.06
CA HIS A 75 -24.72 -1.77 -1.38
C HIS A 75 -23.65 -2.76 -1.87
N LEU A 76 -22.72 -3.18 -1.01
CA LEU A 76 -21.65 -4.14 -1.36
C LEU A 76 -22.06 -5.59 -1.10
N LYS A 77 -23.14 -5.83 -0.36
CA LYS A 77 -23.60 -7.19 -0.08
C LYS A 77 -23.94 -7.94 -1.36
N GLY A 78 -23.34 -9.10 -1.55
CA GLY A 78 -23.54 -9.94 -2.72
C GLY A 78 -22.88 -9.43 -4.00
N LYS A 79 -22.08 -8.37 -3.93
CA LYS A 79 -21.28 -7.91 -5.07
C LYS A 79 -20.04 -8.76 -5.25
N LYS A 80 -19.56 -8.82 -6.50
CA LYS A 80 -18.29 -9.50 -6.80
C LYS A 80 -17.13 -8.86 -6.06
N ILE A 81 -16.26 -9.67 -5.48
CA ILE A 81 -15.05 -9.20 -4.82
C ILE A 81 -14.06 -8.67 -5.86
N LYS A 82 -13.93 -9.34 -7.01
CA LYS A 82 -13.16 -8.80 -8.14
C LYS A 82 -13.82 -7.53 -8.67
N GLY A 83 -13.05 -6.45 -8.73
CA GLY A 83 -13.52 -5.11 -9.11
C GLY A 83 -14.00 -4.26 -7.92
N MET A 84 -13.96 -4.80 -6.71
CA MET A 84 -14.40 -4.08 -5.51
C MET A 84 -13.34 -3.09 -5.02
N GLN A 85 -13.77 -1.86 -4.77
CA GLN A 85 -12.93 -0.87 -4.10
C GLN A 85 -12.86 -1.23 -2.61
N ILE A 86 -11.66 -1.47 -2.11
CA ILE A 86 -11.41 -1.83 -0.71
C ILE A 86 -10.65 -0.77 0.07
N ILE A 87 -9.98 0.15 -0.60
CA ILE A 87 -9.34 1.32 0.02
C ILE A 87 -10.08 2.54 -0.48
N ASP A 88 -10.55 3.37 0.45
CA ASP A 88 -11.44 4.48 0.15
C ASP A 88 -10.97 5.80 0.78
N GLY A 89 -10.42 6.66 -0.07
CA GLY A 89 -10.23 8.07 0.26
C GLY A 89 -9.22 8.37 1.36
N LEU A 90 -8.11 7.60 1.44
CA LEU A 90 -7.06 7.89 2.42
C LEU A 90 -6.40 9.22 2.13
N THR A 91 -5.99 9.92 3.18
CA THR A 91 -5.27 11.19 3.12
C THR A 91 -3.83 11.01 3.55
N LEU A 92 -2.94 11.83 2.99
CA LEU A 92 -1.52 11.80 3.36
C LEU A 92 -1.30 12.56 4.67
N ASP A 93 -0.66 11.90 5.63
CA ASP A 93 -0.28 12.45 6.92
C ASP A 93 1.12 11.95 7.30
N ASP A 94 2.07 12.88 7.38
CA ASP A 94 3.47 12.61 7.76
C ASP A 94 4.08 11.39 7.00
N GLY A 95 3.92 11.37 5.69
CA GLY A 95 4.48 10.34 4.81
C GLY A 95 3.72 9.02 4.80
N GLN A 96 2.60 8.91 5.51
CA GLN A 96 1.72 7.75 5.52
C GLN A 96 0.32 8.13 5.03
N TRP A 97 -0.31 7.21 4.32
CA TRP A 97 -1.71 7.34 3.91
C TRP A 97 -2.60 6.76 4.99
N VAL A 98 -3.52 7.57 5.51
CA VAL A 98 -4.35 7.22 6.67
C VAL A 98 -5.83 7.44 6.40
N GLY A 99 -6.66 6.63 7.05
CA GLY A 99 -8.11 6.79 7.00
C GLY A 99 -8.82 6.01 8.11
N ASP A 100 -9.88 6.62 8.63
CA ASP A 100 -10.82 5.94 9.52
C ASP A 100 -11.79 5.14 8.65
N ASP A 101 -12.03 3.87 9.02
CA ASP A 101 -12.78 2.93 8.19
C ASP A 101 -12.28 2.91 6.72
N GLY A 102 -10.98 3.09 6.54
CA GLY A 102 -10.35 3.35 5.24
C GLY A 102 -10.07 2.08 4.42
N ILE A 103 -10.13 0.90 5.02
CA ILE A 103 -9.94 -0.36 4.32
C ILE A 103 -11.03 -1.38 4.67
N LEU A 104 -11.59 -2.01 3.63
CA LEU A 104 -12.56 -3.10 3.74
C LEU A 104 -11.85 -4.45 3.63
N ASP A 105 -12.15 -5.35 4.55
CA ASP A 105 -11.84 -6.77 4.40
C ASP A 105 -13.08 -7.51 3.84
N PRO A 106 -13.08 -7.92 2.57
CA PRO A 106 -14.25 -8.56 1.98
C PRO A 106 -14.51 -9.96 2.53
N ASP A 107 -13.55 -10.61 3.19
CA ASP A 107 -13.72 -11.92 3.78
C ASP A 107 -14.64 -11.89 5.01
N ASN A 108 -14.65 -10.79 5.74
CA ASN A 108 -15.51 -10.60 6.92
C ASN A 108 -16.48 -9.41 6.82
N GLY A 109 -16.39 -8.61 5.75
CA GLY A 109 -17.26 -7.46 5.51
C GLY A 109 -17.03 -6.28 6.45
N LYS A 110 -15.91 -6.23 7.15
CA LYS A 110 -15.59 -5.18 8.11
C LYS A 110 -14.67 -4.14 7.53
N TYR A 111 -14.86 -2.89 7.95
CA TYR A 111 -13.96 -1.78 7.70
C TYR A 111 -13.02 -1.60 8.88
N TYR A 112 -11.81 -1.18 8.58
CA TYR A 112 -10.77 -0.90 9.57
C TYR A 112 -10.14 0.46 9.34
N ASP A 113 -9.75 1.11 10.42
CA ASP A 113 -8.82 2.22 10.37
C ASP A 113 -7.50 1.70 9.81
N VAL A 114 -6.84 2.48 8.98
CA VAL A 114 -5.68 2.00 8.22
C VAL A 114 -4.59 3.04 8.10
N LYS A 115 -3.35 2.58 8.09
CA LYS A 115 -2.17 3.34 7.64
C LYS A 115 -1.43 2.53 6.58
N ILE A 116 -1.07 3.18 5.48
CA ILE A 116 -0.38 2.55 4.36
C ILE A 116 0.84 3.39 3.99
N TRP A 117 1.98 2.74 3.79
CA TRP A 117 3.21 3.40 3.37
C TRP A 117 4.11 2.45 2.59
N VAL A 118 4.82 2.98 1.60
CA VAL A 118 5.87 2.23 0.91
C VAL A 118 7.05 2.07 1.86
N ASP A 119 7.62 0.87 1.92
CA ASP A 119 8.77 0.60 2.78
C ASP A 119 9.93 1.53 2.41
N LYS A 120 10.59 2.08 3.44
CA LYS A 120 11.65 3.08 3.24
C LYS A 120 12.94 2.48 2.68
N GLU A 121 13.16 1.19 2.91
CA GLU A 121 14.37 0.48 2.51
C GLU A 121 14.15 -0.36 1.24
N ASP A 122 12.89 -0.71 0.94
CA ASP A 122 12.52 -1.56 -0.20
C ASP A 122 11.21 -1.08 -0.83
N ASP A 123 11.29 -0.31 -1.91
CA ASP A 123 10.14 0.26 -2.62
C ASP A 123 9.27 -0.79 -3.35
N SER A 124 9.69 -2.04 -3.37
CA SER A 124 8.86 -3.17 -3.82
C SER A 124 7.88 -3.67 -2.76
N LYS A 125 7.93 -3.12 -1.56
CA LYS A 125 7.09 -3.48 -0.42
C LYS A 125 6.18 -2.35 0.01
N LEU A 126 4.91 -2.68 0.25
CA LEU A 126 3.89 -1.79 0.78
C LEU A 126 3.44 -2.34 2.14
N ASN A 127 3.58 -1.53 3.17
CA ASN A 127 3.09 -1.88 4.49
C ASN A 127 1.65 -1.38 4.63
N VAL A 128 0.75 -2.29 4.99
CA VAL A 128 -0.68 -2.02 5.19
C VAL A 128 -1.03 -2.42 6.62
N ARG A 129 -1.31 -1.44 7.46
CA ARG A 129 -1.59 -1.63 8.88
C ARG A 129 -3.04 -1.30 9.20
N GLY A 130 -3.81 -2.33 9.56
CA GLY A 130 -5.18 -2.19 10.05
C GLY A 130 -5.24 -2.12 11.57
N TYR A 131 -6.21 -1.37 12.09
CA TYR A 131 -6.39 -1.15 13.53
C TYR A 131 -7.76 -1.60 14.00
N ILE A 132 -7.80 -2.22 15.18
CA ILE A 132 -9.01 -2.46 15.97
C ILE A 132 -8.76 -1.85 17.35
N GLY A 133 -9.31 -0.67 17.60
CA GLY A 133 -9.00 0.10 18.80
C GLY A 133 -7.49 0.40 18.87
N PHE A 134 -6.82 -0.01 19.95
CA PHE A 134 -5.35 0.15 20.09
C PHE A 134 -4.54 -1.04 19.56
N LEU A 135 -5.20 -2.13 19.15
CA LEU A 135 -4.56 -3.28 18.53
C LEU A 135 -4.35 -3.02 17.04
N TYR A 136 -3.26 -3.50 16.50
CA TYR A 136 -2.99 -3.40 15.07
C TYR A 136 -2.33 -4.64 14.51
N ARG A 137 -2.47 -4.82 13.19
CA ARG A 137 -1.80 -5.86 12.42
C ARG A 137 -1.27 -5.24 11.12
N THR A 138 -0.02 -5.52 10.80
CA THR A 138 0.62 -5.05 9.57
C THR A 138 0.80 -6.21 8.61
N GLN A 139 0.28 -6.04 7.39
CA GLN A 139 0.59 -6.89 6.24
C GLN A 139 1.59 -6.20 5.35
N THR A 140 2.40 -6.97 4.64
CA THR A 140 3.29 -6.46 3.60
C THR A 140 2.81 -6.97 2.25
N TRP A 141 2.42 -6.04 1.38
CA TRP A 141 2.08 -6.34 -0.01
C TRP A 141 3.30 -6.14 -0.90
N ILE A 142 3.36 -6.87 -1.99
CA ILE A 142 4.50 -6.88 -2.90
C ILE A 142 4.12 -6.22 -4.21
N ARG A 143 4.97 -5.32 -4.70
CA ARG A 143 4.74 -4.64 -5.98
C ARG A 143 4.64 -5.64 -7.12
N GLU A 144 3.56 -5.57 -7.89
CA GLU A 144 3.41 -6.27 -9.17
C GLU A 144 4.29 -5.59 -10.22
N LYS A 145 5.06 -6.39 -10.96
CA LYS A 145 5.94 -5.91 -12.05
C LYS A 145 5.21 -5.94 -13.39
#